data_ac8a001b0800e73e9c23cbba323254db
#
_entry.id   ac8a001b0800e73e9c23cbba323254db
#
_cell.length_a   1.000
_cell.length_b   1.000
_cell.length_c   1.000
_cell.angle_alpha   90.00
_cell.angle_beta   90.00
_cell.angle_gamma   90.00
#
_symmetry.space_group_name_H-M   'P 1'
#
loop_
_entity.id
_entity.type
_entity.pdbx_description
1 polymer ?
#
loop_
_entity_poly.entity_id
_entity_poly.type
_entity_poly.pdbx_seq_one_letter_code
_entity_poly.pdbx_strand_id
1 'polypeptide(L)'
;YMDSLFQQLPEVLVRGERPVIKGEKGKLIYDVPRIIEKLPVTNAYEVLKELPGVTEQNGTLSLGGLRVTVVVNGKVTTLDKEQLRAMLEGTPVSRIEKAEIMYAAPARYQVRGPMINLILKSNLGQRSSLKGELFSSYEQSRREHINERATLLYTSGRFAADLMYTYSFGHTKNETEKWSEHELADGMHELTLNTLSSGYGGRHNIRLGTDYDFGKKNVLSMVYTSQLGYGQDRTSMHGTGNSDKADDGDRRLHNVKLDYQSSFGLTA
;
A
#
# COMPACT_ATOMS: atom_id res chain seq x y z
N TYR A 1 -2.71 21.64 72.87
CA TYR A 1 -2.29 20.55 71.96
C TYR A 1 -3.07 20.74 70.73
N MET A 2 -2.37 21.13 69.61
CA MET A 2 -2.94 21.21 68.29
C MET A 2 -2.56 19.92 67.56
N ASP A 3 -3.56 19.06 67.29
CA ASP A 3 -3.40 17.91 66.43
C ASP A 3 -3.35 18.38 64.95
N SER A 4 -2.21 18.23 64.34
CA SER A 4 -2.07 18.47 62.93
C SER A 4 -2.62 17.25 62.07
N LEU A 5 -3.81 17.44 61.57
CA LEU A 5 -4.40 16.50 60.59
C LEU A 5 -3.57 16.53 59.30
N PHE A 6 -2.71 15.54 59.10
CA PHE A 6 -2.09 15.29 57.80
C PHE A 6 -3.15 14.71 56.86
N GLN A 7 -3.70 15.54 56.01
CA GLN A 7 -4.54 15.10 54.92
C GLN A 7 -3.65 14.61 53.79
N GLN A 8 -3.54 13.28 53.62
CA GLN A 8 -2.89 12.68 52.45
C GLN A 8 -3.71 13.04 51.23
N LEU A 9 -3.12 13.83 50.32
CA LEU A 9 -3.68 14.08 48.99
C LEU A 9 -3.65 12.78 48.19
N PRO A 10 -4.72 12.40 47.46
CA PRO A 10 -4.71 11.23 46.63
C PRO A 10 -3.65 11.39 45.53
N GLU A 11 -2.86 10.35 45.36
CA GLU A 11 -1.85 10.29 44.32
C GLU A 11 -2.51 10.43 42.95
N VAL A 12 -2.23 11.54 42.24
CA VAL A 12 -2.72 11.76 40.89
C VAL A 12 -1.83 10.97 39.92
N LEU A 13 -2.28 9.77 39.57
CA LEU A 13 -1.62 8.95 38.56
C LEU A 13 -1.87 9.58 37.16
N VAL A 14 -0.96 10.42 36.69
CA VAL A 14 -0.99 10.93 35.32
C VAL A 14 -0.54 9.82 34.39
N ARG A 15 -1.48 9.08 33.83
CA ARG A 15 -1.21 8.18 32.69
C ARG A 15 -1.00 9.04 31.46
N GLY A 16 0.25 9.31 31.14
CA GLY A 16 0.62 9.94 29.89
C GLY A 16 0.25 9.00 28.74
N GLU A 17 -0.74 9.37 27.94
CA GLU A 17 -1.01 8.67 26.68
C GLU A 17 0.14 8.93 25.71
N ARG A 18 0.66 7.87 25.09
CA ARG A 18 1.67 8.05 24.03
C ARG A 18 1.04 8.84 22.88
N PRO A 19 1.70 9.87 22.35
CA PRO A 19 1.14 10.65 21.24
C PRO A 19 0.95 9.76 20.01
N VAL A 20 -0.19 9.93 19.34
CA VAL A 20 -0.52 9.23 18.08
C VAL A 20 0.44 9.63 16.98
N ILE A 21 0.96 10.86 17.04
CA ILE A 21 1.89 11.44 16.08
C ILE A 21 3.10 11.98 16.84
N LYS A 22 4.29 11.61 16.37
CA LYS A 22 5.55 12.09 16.93
C LYS A 22 6.43 12.70 15.81
N GLY A 23 6.86 13.95 15.99
CA GLY A 23 7.87 14.58 15.13
C GLY A 23 9.28 14.20 15.58
N GLU A 24 10.12 13.71 14.68
CA GLU A 24 11.50 13.34 14.95
C GLU A 24 12.40 13.53 13.73
N LYS A 25 13.47 14.31 13.85
CA LYS A 25 14.53 14.45 12.83
C LYS A 25 14.01 14.62 11.38
N GLY A 26 13.02 15.51 11.19
CA GLY A 26 12.46 15.81 9.86
C GLY A 26 11.45 14.78 9.32
N LYS A 27 10.98 13.88 10.16
CA LYS A 27 9.90 12.94 9.84
C LYS A 27 8.76 13.04 10.85
N LEU A 28 7.55 12.74 10.40
CA LEU A 28 6.37 12.54 11.22
C LEU A 28 6.14 11.02 11.35
N ILE A 29 6.09 10.54 12.57
CA ILE A 29 5.89 9.13 12.90
C ILE A 29 4.46 8.97 13.39
N TYR A 30 3.71 8.12 12.72
CA TYR A 30 2.33 7.79 13.02
C TYR A 30 2.25 6.39 13.63
N ASP A 31 1.66 6.27 14.83
CA ASP A 31 1.33 4.98 15.45
C ASP A 31 0.08 4.43 14.76
N VAL A 32 0.27 3.54 13.79
CA VAL A 32 -0.82 3.05 12.95
C VAL A 32 -1.89 2.30 13.75
N PRO A 33 -1.57 1.36 14.67
CA PRO A 33 -2.58 0.69 15.49
C PRO A 33 -3.55 1.64 16.20
N ARG A 34 -3.08 2.80 16.62
CA ARG A 34 -3.92 3.82 17.29
C ARG A 34 -4.76 4.64 16.32
N ILE A 35 -4.21 4.96 15.15
CA ILE A 35 -4.94 5.72 14.14
C ILE A 35 -6.14 4.93 13.62
N ILE A 36 -5.93 3.64 13.39
CA ILE A 36 -6.95 2.76 12.79
C ILE A 36 -8.00 2.25 13.78
N GLU A 37 -7.82 2.48 15.07
CA GLU A 37 -8.74 1.95 16.11
C GLU A 37 -10.21 2.28 15.86
N LYS A 38 -10.48 3.42 15.20
CA LYS A 38 -11.83 3.89 14.85
C LYS A 38 -12.12 3.95 13.36
N LEU A 39 -11.21 3.42 12.52
CA LEU A 39 -11.33 3.48 11.07
C LEU A 39 -11.60 2.08 10.49
N PRO A 40 -12.53 1.94 9.53
CA PRO A 40 -12.84 0.67 8.89
C PRO A 40 -11.82 0.31 7.81
N VAL A 41 -10.52 0.28 8.17
CA VAL A 41 -9.42 -0.03 7.26
C VAL A 41 -8.93 -1.46 7.46
N THR A 42 -8.65 -2.15 6.38
CA THR A 42 -8.31 -3.59 6.39
C THR A 42 -6.88 -3.87 5.92
N ASN A 43 -6.28 -2.96 5.18
CA ASN A 43 -4.98 -3.15 4.53
C ASN A 43 -4.11 -1.88 4.55
N ALA A 44 -2.84 -2.04 4.18
CA ALA A 44 -1.88 -0.95 4.20
C ALA A 44 -2.21 0.18 3.21
N TYR A 45 -2.83 -0.13 2.07
CA TYR A 45 -3.19 0.90 1.09
C TYR A 45 -4.25 1.86 1.66
N GLU A 46 -5.28 1.31 2.30
CA GLU A 46 -6.31 2.07 2.99
C GLU A 46 -5.71 2.92 4.11
N VAL A 47 -4.83 2.33 4.94
CA VAL A 47 -4.12 3.08 6.01
C VAL A 47 -3.36 4.27 5.44
N LEU A 48 -2.63 4.10 4.34
CA LEU A 48 -1.86 5.20 3.75
C LEU A 48 -2.75 6.35 3.26
N LYS A 49 -3.96 6.06 2.79
CA LYS A 49 -4.95 7.08 2.38
C LYS A 49 -5.49 7.88 3.55
N GLU A 50 -5.58 7.28 4.73
CA GLU A 50 -6.05 7.94 5.95
C GLU A 50 -4.97 8.80 6.64
N LEU A 51 -3.72 8.72 6.19
CA LEU A 51 -2.66 9.55 6.75
C LEU A 51 -2.83 11.02 6.35
N PRO A 52 -2.69 11.97 7.29
CA PRO A 52 -2.84 13.40 7.01
C PRO A 52 -1.95 13.90 5.88
N GLY A 53 -2.55 14.60 4.93
CA GLY A 53 -1.88 15.18 3.77
C GLY A 53 -1.63 14.21 2.63
N VAL A 54 -1.96 12.93 2.78
CA VAL A 54 -1.93 11.94 1.70
C VAL A 54 -3.23 12.02 0.92
N THR A 55 -3.11 12.06 -0.40
CA THR A 55 -4.24 12.03 -1.33
C THR A 55 -4.02 10.95 -2.37
N GLU A 56 -5.09 10.43 -2.93
CA GLU A 56 -5.03 9.43 -4.00
C GLU A 56 -5.70 9.98 -5.26
N GLN A 57 -5.01 9.86 -6.39
CA GLN A 57 -5.56 10.18 -7.70
C GLN A 57 -5.19 9.06 -8.69
N ASN A 58 -6.19 8.45 -9.28
CA ASN A 58 -6.01 7.36 -10.26
C ASN A 58 -5.06 6.25 -9.76
N GLY A 59 -5.19 5.84 -8.49
CA GLY A 59 -4.35 4.81 -7.86
C GLY A 59 -2.91 5.25 -7.57
N THR A 60 -2.61 6.55 -7.63
CA THR A 60 -1.30 7.11 -7.27
C THR A 60 -1.43 7.90 -5.98
N LEU A 61 -0.62 7.54 -4.98
CA LEU A 61 -0.55 8.28 -3.72
C LEU A 61 0.31 9.52 -3.88
N SER A 62 -0.15 10.64 -3.34
CA SER A 62 0.50 11.95 -3.34
C SER A 62 0.54 12.53 -1.94
N LEU A 63 1.56 13.31 -1.62
CA LEU A 63 1.70 14.06 -0.39
C LEU A 63 2.04 15.51 -0.74
N GLY A 64 1.19 16.46 -0.31
CA GLY A 64 1.36 17.86 -0.67
C GLY A 64 1.35 18.12 -2.19
N GLY A 65 0.57 17.35 -2.96
CA GLY A 65 0.47 17.45 -4.42
C GLY A 65 1.61 16.78 -5.20
N LEU A 66 2.61 16.23 -4.52
CA LEU A 66 3.74 15.53 -5.14
C LEU A 66 3.57 14.00 -4.99
N ARG A 67 3.95 13.26 -6.04
CA ARG A 67 3.93 11.79 -5.99
C ARG A 67 4.80 11.27 -4.85
N VAL A 68 4.25 10.37 -4.05
CA VAL A 68 4.94 9.74 -2.91
C VAL A 68 5.71 8.51 -3.34
N THR A 69 6.94 8.38 -2.85
CA THR A 69 7.67 7.12 -2.86
C THR A 69 7.34 6.32 -1.60
N VAL A 70 6.78 5.13 -1.77
CA VAL A 70 6.53 4.22 -0.64
C VAL A 70 7.73 3.31 -0.43
N VAL A 71 8.17 3.25 0.80
CA VAL A 71 9.30 2.44 1.29
C VAL A 71 8.77 1.49 2.35
N VAL A 72 9.23 0.26 2.38
CA VAL A 72 8.81 -0.72 3.37
C VAL A 72 10.02 -1.18 4.19
N ASN A 73 9.93 -1.07 5.50
CA ASN A 73 11.02 -1.39 6.45
C ASN A 73 12.35 -0.73 6.06
N GLY A 74 12.30 0.54 5.60
CA GLY A 74 13.49 1.28 5.18
C GLY A 74 14.06 0.88 3.82
N LYS A 75 13.41 0.00 3.06
CA LYS A 75 13.85 -0.46 1.74
C LYS A 75 12.97 0.13 0.65
N VAL A 76 13.57 0.82 -0.31
CA VAL A 76 12.85 1.34 -1.48
C VAL A 76 12.32 0.18 -2.29
N THR A 77 11.04 0.24 -2.66
CA THR A 77 10.42 -0.78 -3.51
C THR A 77 10.78 -0.53 -4.98
N THR A 78 11.11 -1.60 -5.69
CA THR A 78 11.35 -1.56 -7.15
C THR A 78 10.09 -1.95 -7.95
N LEU A 79 8.96 -2.04 -7.25
CA LEU A 79 7.67 -2.43 -7.81
C LEU A 79 7.09 -1.30 -8.66
N ASP A 80 6.44 -1.66 -9.75
CA ASP A 80 5.62 -0.72 -10.51
C ASP A 80 4.38 -0.28 -9.68
N LYS A 81 3.60 0.65 -10.20
CA LYS A 81 2.44 1.22 -9.51
C LYS A 81 1.40 0.16 -9.12
N GLU A 82 1.07 -0.74 -10.04
CA GLU A 82 0.08 -1.79 -9.83
C GLU A 82 0.58 -2.85 -8.86
N GLN A 83 1.84 -3.25 -8.98
CA GLN A 83 2.48 -4.19 -8.05
C GLN A 83 2.58 -3.60 -6.64
N LEU A 84 2.95 -2.32 -6.51
CA LEU A 84 3.00 -1.63 -5.23
C LEU A 84 1.62 -1.57 -4.59
N ARG A 85 0.60 -1.18 -5.36
CA ARG A 85 -0.77 -1.16 -4.89
C ARG A 85 -1.21 -2.54 -4.42
N ALA A 86 -1.01 -3.57 -5.24
CA ALA A 86 -1.36 -4.94 -4.90
C ALA A 86 -0.64 -5.45 -3.63
N MET A 87 0.64 -5.10 -3.46
CA MET A 87 1.40 -5.42 -2.25
C MET A 87 0.81 -4.72 -1.02
N LEU A 88 0.44 -3.45 -1.12
CA LEU A 88 -0.14 -2.68 -0.02
C LEU A 88 -1.55 -3.19 0.32
N GLU A 89 -2.39 -3.47 -0.67
CA GLU A 89 -3.72 -4.07 -0.50
C GLU A 89 -3.61 -5.48 0.11
N GLY A 90 -2.59 -6.25 -0.28
CA GLY A 90 -2.28 -7.57 0.28
C GLY A 90 -1.66 -7.53 1.68
N THR A 91 -1.25 -6.36 2.19
CA THR A 91 -0.64 -6.25 3.53
C THR A 91 -1.72 -5.93 4.56
N PRO A 92 -2.09 -6.88 5.46
CA PRO A 92 -3.09 -6.64 6.49
C PRO A 92 -2.68 -5.51 7.43
N VAL A 93 -3.64 -4.73 7.87
CA VAL A 93 -3.42 -3.64 8.83
C VAL A 93 -2.80 -4.12 10.14
N SER A 94 -3.12 -5.34 10.57
CA SER A 94 -2.58 -5.97 11.78
C SER A 94 -1.06 -6.11 11.76
N ARG A 95 -0.44 -6.14 10.58
CA ARG A 95 1.02 -6.21 10.38
C ARG A 95 1.72 -4.86 10.49
N ILE A 96 1.01 -3.77 10.42
CA ILE A 96 1.63 -2.45 10.42
C ILE A 96 1.91 -2.02 11.86
N GLU A 97 3.13 -1.54 12.12
CA GLU A 97 3.53 -0.96 13.39
C GLU A 97 3.37 0.57 13.34
N LYS A 98 3.98 1.20 12.35
CA LYS A 98 3.97 2.65 12.20
C LYS A 98 4.20 3.06 10.75
N ALA A 99 3.82 4.30 10.44
CA ALA A 99 4.15 4.96 9.18
C ALA A 99 4.99 6.21 9.45
N GLU A 100 6.08 6.38 8.72
CA GLU A 100 6.95 7.54 8.83
C GLU A 100 6.80 8.38 7.56
N ILE A 101 6.29 9.60 7.69
CA ILE A 101 6.12 10.56 6.60
C ILE A 101 7.32 11.50 6.57
N MET A 102 7.93 11.65 5.40
CA MET A 102 9.00 12.59 5.11
C MET A 102 8.64 13.41 3.88
N TYR A 103 8.55 14.72 4.02
CA TYR A 103 8.29 15.64 2.90
C TYR A 103 9.48 15.77 1.93
N ALA A 104 10.68 15.48 2.43
CA ALA A 104 11.88 15.35 1.62
C ALA A 104 12.59 14.04 2.01
N ALA A 105 12.76 13.16 1.05
CA ALA A 105 13.42 11.88 1.29
C ALA A 105 14.91 12.10 1.64
N PRO A 106 15.43 11.50 2.72
CA PRO A 106 16.85 11.51 3.02
C PRO A 106 17.69 10.91 1.88
N ALA A 107 18.88 11.48 1.62
CA ALA A 107 19.75 11.09 0.52
C ALA A 107 20.09 9.58 0.48
N ARG A 108 20.13 8.90 1.63
CA ARG A 108 20.36 7.46 1.74
C ARG A 108 19.37 6.57 0.97
N TYR A 109 18.17 7.09 0.69
CA TYR A 109 17.16 6.36 -0.07
C TYR A 109 17.28 6.54 -1.58
N GLN A 110 18.11 7.49 -2.05
CA GLN A 110 18.35 7.80 -3.47
C GLN A 110 17.06 8.10 -4.26
N VAL A 111 16.02 8.60 -3.57
CA VAL A 111 14.75 9.02 -4.16
C VAL A 111 14.55 10.52 -3.96
N ARG A 112 13.76 11.14 -4.82
CA ARG A 112 13.43 12.57 -4.75
C ARG A 112 11.99 12.77 -4.33
N GLY A 113 11.73 13.88 -3.62
CA GLY A 113 10.40 14.27 -3.20
C GLY A 113 9.94 13.61 -1.91
N PRO A 114 8.64 13.60 -1.64
CA PRO A 114 8.07 13.05 -0.42
C PRO A 114 8.13 11.52 -0.41
N MET A 115 8.25 10.98 0.81
CA MET A 115 8.38 9.55 1.05
C MET A 115 7.56 9.14 2.25
N ILE A 116 6.96 7.95 2.16
CA ILE A 116 6.32 7.27 3.30
C ILE A 116 7.04 5.95 3.53
N ASN A 117 7.61 5.79 4.71
CA ASN A 117 8.21 4.52 5.13
C ASN A 117 7.23 3.76 6.01
N LEU A 118 6.71 2.67 5.47
CA LEU A 118 5.80 1.78 6.19
C LEU A 118 6.63 0.78 6.99
N ILE A 119 6.54 0.82 8.30
CA ILE A 119 7.22 -0.12 9.19
C ILE A 119 6.25 -1.23 9.56
N LEU A 120 6.61 -2.43 9.14
CA LEU A 120 5.87 -3.64 9.49
C LEU A 120 6.43 -4.24 10.78
N LYS A 121 5.56 -4.84 11.58
CA LYS A 121 5.95 -5.56 12.79
C LYS A 121 6.95 -6.66 12.44
N SER A 122 8.08 -6.66 13.14
CA SER A 122 9.07 -7.72 13.00
C SER A 122 8.60 -8.98 13.71
N ASN A 123 8.79 -10.11 13.07
CA ASN A 123 8.47 -11.42 13.63
C ASN A 123 9.73 -12.22 14.01
N LEU A 124 10.93 -11.68 13.74
CA LEU A 124 12.18 -12.32 14.09
C LEU A 124 12.37 -12.36 15.62
N GLY A 125 12.92 -13.46 16.11
CA GLY A 125 13.19 -13.67 17.54
C GLY A 125 11.98 -14.14 18.38
N GLN A 126 10.81 -14.32 17.78
CA GLN A 126 9.64 -14.91 18.45
C GLN A 126 9.74 -16.43 18.51
N ARG A 127 9.01 -17.03 19.47
CA ARG A 127 8.81 -18.49 19.49
C ARG A 127 8.17 -18.93 18.17
N SER A 128 8.37 -20.19 17.78
CA SER A 128 7.76 -20.75 16.57
C SER A 128 6.26 -20.47 16.55
N SER A 129 5.80 -19.85 15.50
CA SER A 129 4.38 -19.50 15.32
C SER A 129 4.00 -19.57 13.85
N LEU A 130 2.75 -19.95 13.61
CA LEU A 130 2.09 -19.89 12.32
C LEU A 130 0.81 -19.07 12.50
N LYS A 131 0.66 -18.02 11.69
CA LYS A 131 -0.54 -17.15 11.70
C LYS A 131 -1.05 -17.04 10.28
N GLY A 132 -2.36 -17.12 10.10
CA GLY A 132 -3.02 -16.94 8.81
C GLY A 132 -4.18 -15.96 8.92
N GLU A 133 -4.47 -15.29 7.82
CA GLU A 133 -5.64 -14.42 7.65
C GLU A 133 -6.24 -14.67 6.28
N LEU A 134 -7.55 -14.82 6.24
CA LEU A 134 -8.34 -14.87 5.03
C LEU A 134 -9.28 -13.67 5.02
N PHE A 135 -9.35 -13.00 3.90
CA PHE A 135 -10.25 -11.88 3.67
C PHE A 135 -10.96 -12.07 2.34
N SER A 136 -12.27 -11.86 2.34
CA SER A 136 -13.10 -11.90 1.15
C SER A 136 -13.98 -10.68 1.13
N SER A 137 -14.07 -10.01 0.00
CA SER A 137 -15.02 -8.94 -0.21
C SER A 137 -15.71 -9.07 -1.56
N TYR A 138 -17.01 -8.87 -1.53
CA TYR A 138 -17.84 -8.75 -2.71
C TYR A 138 -18.51 -7.39 -2.70
N GLU A 139 -18.34 -6.67 -3.78
CA GLU A 139 -18.98 -5.36 -4.00
C GLU A 139 -19.89 -5.44 -5.21
N GLN A 140 -21.17 -5.11 -5.01
CA GLN A 140 -22.16 -5.00 -6.04
C GLN A 140 -22.59 -3.53 -6.14
N SER A 141 -22.08 -2.82 -7.13
CA SER A 141 -22.59 -1.50 -7.51
C SER A 141 -23.36 -1.59 -8.83
N ARG A 142 -22.91 -0.97 -9.89
CA ARG A 142 -23.38 -1.25 -11.26
C ARG A 142 -22.79 -2.55 -11.80
N ARG A 143 -21.74 -3.09 -11.15
CA ARG A 143 -21.01 -4.31 -11.48
C ARG A 143 -20.43 -4.94 -10.26
N GLU A 144 -20.17 -6.23 -10.41
CA GLU A 144 -19.51 -7.01 -9.40
C GLU A 144 -18.00 -6.77 -9.39
N HIS A 145 -17.46 -6.65 -8.17
CA HIS A 145 -16.05 -6.74 -7.87
C HIS A 145 -15.84 -7.74 -6.74
N ILE A 146 -14.91 -8.65 -6.96
CA ILE A 146 -14.53 -9.68 -6.00
C ILE A 146 -13.06 -9.42 -5.63
N ASN A 147 -12.77 -9.39 -4.34
CA ASN A 147 -11.40 -9.35 -3.84
C ASN A 147 -11.22 -10.41 -2.77
N GLU A 148 -10.26 -11.28 -2.99
CA GLU A 148 -9.85 -12.34 -2.08
C GLU A 148 -8.41 -12.10 -1.64
N ARG A 149 -8.13 -12.32 -0.37
CA ARG A 149 -6.78 -12.23 0.18
C ARG A 149 -6.54 -13.36 1.16
N ALA A 150 -5.42 -14.04 0.98
CA ALA A 150 -4.89 -15.00 1.94
C ALA A 150 -3.48 -14.57 2.35
N THR A 151 -3.22 -14.53 3.65
CA THR A 151 -1.89 -14.28 4.18
C THR A 151 -1.49 -15.40 5.12
N LEU A 152 -0.24 -15.83 5.06
CA LEU A 152 0.34 -16.81 5.95
C LEU A 152 1.68 -16.27 6.46
N LEU A 153 1.87 -16.30 7.75
CA LEU A 153 3.05 -15.84 8.41
C LEU A 153 3.63 -16.96 9.27
N TYR A 154 4.84 -17.37 8.97
CA TYR A 154 5.57 -18.35 9.72
C TYR A 154 6.79 -17.73 10.36
N THR A 155 7.04 -18.06 11.62
CA THR A 155 8.28 -17.70 12.33
C THR A 155 8.82 -18.89 13.10
N SER A 156 10.13 -19.07 13.10
CA SER A 156 10.80 -20.09 13.91
C SER A 156 12.21 -19.63 14.23
N GLY A 157 12.44 -19.17 15.46
CA GLY A 157 13.74 -18.70 15.92
C GLY A 157 14.32 -17.60 15.02
N ARG A 158 15.32 -17.94 14.22
CA ARG A 158 16.03 -17.01 13.32
C ARG A 158 15.43 -16.91 11.92
N PHE A 159 14.38 -17.66 11.64
CA PHE A 159 13.73 -17.68 10.33
C PHE A 159 12.34 -17.11 10.41
N ALA A 160 11.99 -16.23 9.48
CA ALA A 160 10.63 -15.77 9.25
C ALA A 160 10.29 -15.88 7.76
N ALA A 161 9.05 -16.27 7.47
CA ALA A 161 8.53 -16.29 6.11
C ALA A 161 7.11 -15.72 6.09
N ASP A 162 6.77 -15.02 5.04
CA ASP A 162 5.40 -14.59 4.78
C ASP A 162 5.00 -14.93 3.35
N LEU A 163 3.78 -15.43 3.20
CA LEU A 163 3.12 -15.63 1.92
C LEU A 163 1.87 -14.77 1.90
N MET A 164 1.73 -13.97 0.86
CA MET A 164 0.51 -13.22 0.58
C MET A 164 0.03 -13.59 -0.82
N TYR A 165 -1.25 -13.86 -0.92
CA TYR A 165 -1.94 -14.08 -2.17
C TYR A 165 -3.16 -13.16 -2.23
N THR A 166 -3.34 -12.47 -3.34
CA THR A 166 -4.57 -11.72 -3.60
C THR A 166 -5.11 -12.09 -4.97
N TYR A 167 -6.41 -12.19 -5.04
CA TYR A 167 -7.16 -12.32 -6.28
C TYR A 167 -8.17 -11.18 -6.36
N SER A 168 -8.21 -10.50 -7.48
CA SER A 168 -9.24 -9.52 -7.78
C SER A 168 -9.84 -9.81 -9.14
N PHE A 169 -11.15 -9.71 -9.22
CA PHE A 169 -11.90 -9.86 -10.46
C PHE A 169 -12.98 -8.78 -10.52
N GLY A 170 -13.23 -8.28 -11.71
CA GLY A 170 -14.31 -7.32 -11.89
C GLY A 170 -14.61 -7.04 -13.34
N HIS A 171 -15.78 -6.45 -13.54
CA HIS A 171 -16.24 -5.94 -14.83
C HIS A 171 -16.08 -4.43 -14.90
N THR A 172 -15.73 -3.91 -16.04
CA THR A 172 -15.68 -2.46 -16.32
C THR A 172 -16.65 -2.10 -17.43
N LYS A 173 -17.27 -0.96 -17.36
CA LYS A 173 -18.01 -0.31 -18.44
C LYS A 173 -17.97 1.19 -18.24
N ASN A 174 -17.47 1.90 -19.18
CA ASN A 174 -17.40 3.35 -19.19
C ASN A 174 -18.11 3.84 -20.45
N GLU A 175 -18.89 4.88 -20.29
CA GLU A 175 -19.50 5.60 -21.39
C GLU A 175 -19.00 7.05 -21.31
N THR A 176 -18.48 7.54 -22.43
CA THR A 176 -17.91 8.88 -22.54
C THR A 176 -18.44 9.55 -23.77
N GLU A 177 -19.11 10.68 -23.57
CA GLU A 177 -19.50 11.58 -24.65
C GLU A 177 -18.48 12.71 -24.74
N LYS A 178 -17.95 12.92 -25.94
CA LYS A 178 -17.11 14.07 -26.27
C LYS A 178 -17.77 14.87 -27.37
N TRP A 179 -17.84 16.17 -27.12
CA TRP A 179 -18.20 17.16 -28.09
C TRP A 179 -17.08 18.20 -28.18
N SER A 180 -16.72 18.57 -29.42
CA SER A 180 -15.73 19.62 -29.65
C SER A 180 -15.98 20.30 -30.99
N GLU A 181 -15.71 21.60 -31.01
CA GLU A 181 -15.74 22.44 -32.24
C GLU A 181 -14.30 22.74 -32.65
N HIS A 182 -14.05 22.63 -33.94
CA HIS A 182 -12.76 22.94 -34.55
C HIS A 182 -12.95 23.94 -35.69
N GLU A 183 -12.30 25.09 -35.62
CA GLU A 183 -12.23 26.05 -36.70
C GLU A 183 -11.13 25.62 -37.66
N LEU A 184 -11.52 25.21 -38.86
CA LEU A 184 -10.61 24.86 -39.94
C LEU A 184 -10.69 25.92 -41.06
N ALA A 185 -9.79 25.85 -42.04
CA ALA A 185 -9.74 26.84 -43.15
C ALA A 185 -11.01 26.91 -43.98
N ASP A 186 -11.82 25.88 -43.94
CA ASP A 186 -13.11 25.72 -44.69
C ASP A 186 -14.35 25.96 -43.80
N GLY A 187 -14.19 26.28 -42.51
CA GLY A 187 -15.27 26.61 -41.59
C GLY A 187 -15.20 25.92 -40.24
N MET A 188 -16.30 26.07 -39.46
CA MET A 188 -16.47 25.41 -38.18
C MET A 188 -16.89 23.95 -38.38
N HIS A 189 -16.14 23.03 -37.77
CA HIS A 189 -16.43 21.60 -37.78
C HIS A 189 -16.76 21.11 -36.37
N GLU A 190 -17.91 20.49 -36.24
CA GLU A 190 -18.37 19.88 -35.00
C GLU A 190 -18.01 18.43 -34.98
N LEU A 191 -17.34 17.99 -33.90
CA LEU A 191 -17.00 16.60 -33.64
C LEU A 191 -17.78 16.09 -32.44
N THR A 192 -18.64 15.13 -32.66
CA THR A 192 -19.34 14.39 -31.60
C THR A 192 -18.86 12.95 -31.59
N LEU A 193 -18.42 12.46 -30.43
CA LEU A 193 -17.93 11.10 -30.27
C LEU A 193 -18.52 10.49 -28.99
N ASN A 194 -19.28 9.41 -29.16
CA ASN A 194 -19.74 8.58 -28.06
C ASN A 194 -18.88 7.33 -27.99
N THR A 195 -18.22 7.08 -26.86
CA THR A 195 -17.35 5.95 -26.63
C THR A 195 -17.92 5.07 -25.55
N LEU A 196 -18.23 3.82 -25.90
CA LEU A 196 -18.64 2.78 -24.98
C LEU A 196 -17.50 1.78 -24.81
N SER A 197 -16.93 1.69 -23.60
CA SER A 197 -15.92 0.67 -23.25
C SER A 197 -16.52 -0.28 -22.24
N SER A 198 -16.40 -1.59 -22.50
CA SER A 198 -16.82 -2.64 -21.59
C SER A 198 -15.79 -3.74 -21.57
N GLY A 199 -15.54 -4.31 -20.38
CA GLY A 199 -14.57 -5.38 -20.23
C GLY A 199 -14.72 -6.12 -18.91
N TYR A 200 -13.91 -7.13 -18.77
CA TYR A 200 -13.71 -7.86 -17.52
C TYR A 200 -12.25 -8.22 -17.38
N GLY A 201 -11.82 -8.40 -16.14
CA GLY A 201 -10.46 -8.83 -15.89
C GLY A 201 -10.27 -9.41 -14.51
N GLY A 202 -9.31 -10.31 -14.41
CA GLY A 202 -8.87 -10.91 -13.17
C GLY A 202 -7.36 -10.74 -12.98
N ARG A 203 -6.95 -10.65 -11.73
CA ARG A 203 -5.54 -10.47 -11.36
C ARG A 203 -5.21 -11.29 -10.14
N HIS A 204 -4.17 -12.09 -10.25
CA HIS A 204 -3.55 -12.81 -9.15
C HIS A 204 -2.24 -12.13 -8.78
N ASN A 205 -2.05 -11.83 -7.50
CA ASN A 205 -0.78 -11.36 -7.00
C ASN A 205 -0.29 -12.31 -5.92
N ILE A 206 0.98 -12.66 -6.00
CA ILE A 206 1.66 -13.54 -5.06
C ILE A 206 2.88 -12.78 -4.53
N ARG A 207 3.07 -12.77 -3.22
CA ARG A 207 4.28 -12.30 -2.58
C ARG A 207 4.76 -13.35 -1.61
N LEU A 208 6.02 -13.74 -1.73
CA LEU A 208 6.74 -14.58 -0.78
C LEU A 208 7.90 -13.76 -0.22
N GLY A 209 7.91 -13.53 1.08
CA GLY A 209 9.00 -12.91 1.81
C GLY A 209 9.66 -13.93 2.71
N THR A 210 10.99 -13.89 2.82
CA THR A 210 11.75 -14.68 3.79
C THR A 210 12.85 -13.83 4.40
N ASP A 211 13.06 -13.97 5.70
CA ASP A 211 14.13 -13.34 6.45
C ASP A 211 14.87 -14.39 7.25
N TYR A 212 16.19 -14.35 7.22
CA TYR A 212 17.06 -15.21 8.04
C TYR A 212 18.06 -14.35 8.81
N ASP A 213 18.05 -14.48 10.14
CA ASP A 213 18.95 -13.78 11.06
C ASP A 213 20.16 -14.67 11.39
N PHE A 214 21.32 -14.32 10.83
CA PHE A 214 22.60 -14.99 11.14
C PHE A 214 23.14 -14.61 12.54
N GLY A 215 22.49 -13.69 13.24
CA GLY A 215 22.96 -13.11 14.48
C GLY A 215 23.92 -11.92 14.27
N LYS A 216 24.29 -11.25 15.37
CA LYS A 216 25.13 -10.03 15.36
C LYS A 216 24.62 -8.94 14.40
N LYS A 217 23.28 -8.80 14.26
CA LYS A 217 22.61 -7.86 13.36
C LYS A 217 22.86 -8.10 11.86
N ASN A 218 23.12 -9.35 11.48
CA ASN A 218 23.25 -9.77 10.10
C ASN A 218 21.95 -10.46 9.67
N VAL A 219 21.24 -9.90 8.70
CA VAL A 219 19.96 -10.42 8.21
C VAL A 219 20.02 -10.54 6.69
N LEU A 220 19.64 -11.70 6.18
CA LEU A 220 19.39 -11.93 4.76
C LEU A 220 17.89 -11.95 4.54
N SER A 221 17.43 -11.13 3.61
CA SER A 221 16.03 -11.04 3.22
C SER A 221 15.87 -11.34 1.73
N MET A 222 14.88 -12.16 1.39
CA MET A 222 14.48 -12.40 0.01
C MET A 222 12.98 -12.06 -0.14
N VAL A 223 12.63 -11.38 -1.20
CA VAL A 223 11.24 -11.13 -1.56
C VAL A 223 11.04 -11.52 -3.02
N TYR A 224 10.08 -12.40 -3.26
CA TYR A 224 9.56 -12.72 -4.57
C TYR A 224 8.16 -12.14 -4.71
N THR A 225 7.89 -11.48 -5.83
CA THR A 225 6.55 -11.03 -6.20
C THR A 225 6.21 -11.50 -7.60
N SER A 226 4.96 -11.92 -7.79
CA SER A 226 4.42 -12.31 -9.08
C SER A 226 3.04 -11.70 -9.27
N GLN A 227 2.77 -11.19 -10.46
CA GLN A 227 1.47 -10.72 -10.88
C GLN A 227 1.09 -11.43 -12.18
N LEU A 228 -0.05 -12.09 -12.15
CA LEU A 228 -0.66 -12.75 -13.29
C LEU A 228 -2.02 -12.08 -13.52
N GLY A 229 -2.24 -11.51 -14.69
CA GLY A 229 -3.49 -10.85 -15.05
C GLY A 229 -4.02 -11.38 -16.35
N TYR A 230 -5.32 -11.37 -16.49
CA TYR A 230 -6.03 -11.63 -17.74
C TYR A 230 -7.19 -10.64 -17.86
N GLY A 231 -7.58 -10.34 -19.07
CA GLY A 231 -8.71 -9.44 -19.28
C GLY A 231 -9.08 -9.34 -20.75
N GLN A 232 -10.30 -8.88 -20.96
CA GLN A 232 -10.83 -8.55 -22.25
C GLN A 232 -11.51 -7.19 -22.18
N ASP A 233 -11.16 -6.31 -23.09
CA ASP A 233 -11.77 -4.99 -23.24
C ASP A 233 -12.31 -4.81 -24.67
N ARG A 234 -13.54 -4.27 -24.76
CA ARG A 234 -14.15 -3.87 -26.02
C ARG A 234 -14.47 -2.38 -25.95
N THR A 235 -14.06 -1.65 -26.95
CA THR A 235 -14.35 -0.24 -27.08
C THR A 235 -15.04 0.02 -28.42
N SER A 236 -16.24 0.53 -28.39
CA SER A 236 -16.99 0.97 -29.56
C SER A 236 -17.11 2.49 -29.53
N MET A 237 -16.76 3.12 -30.63
CA MET A 237 -16.85 4.56 -30.83
C MET A 237 -17.83 4.86 -31.97
N HIS A 238 -18.80 5.73 -31.70
CA HIS A 238 -19.81 6.17 -32.65
C HIS A 238 -19.92 7.67 -32.66
N GLY A 239 -20.07 8.26 -33.83
CA GLY A 239 -20.21 9.70 -33.99
C GLY A 239 -19.73 10.19 -35.35
N THR A 240 -18.97 11.27 -35.40
CA THR A 240 -18.37 11.79 -36.65
C THR A 240 -17.41 10.76 -37.27
N GLY A 241 -16.87 9.83 -36.46
CA GLY A 241 -16.14 8.63 -36.90
C GLY A 241 -16.60 7.41 -36.13
N ASN A 242 -16.50 6.24 -36.74
CA ASN A 242 -16.85 4.97 -36.11
C ASN A 242 -15.62 4.06 -36.02
N SER A 243 -15.44 3.43 -34.89
CA SER A 243 -14.35 2.45 -34.66
C SER A 243 -14.77 1.45 -33.59
N ASP A 244 -14.48 0.18 -33.85
CA ASP A 244 -14.63 -0.89 -32.88
C ASP A 244 -13.26 -1.52 -32.62
N LYS A 245 -12.89 -1.65 -31.36
CA LYS A 245 -11.65 -2.28 -30.91
C LYS A 245 -11.97 -3.35 -29.87
N ALA A 246 -11.41 -4.53 -30.05
CA ALA A 246 -11.33 -5.55 -29.01
C ALA A 246 -9.87 -5.78 -28.65
N ASP A 247 -9.59 -5.87 -27.36
CA ASP A 247 -8.25 -6.08 -26.81
C ASP A 247 -8.33 -7.21 -25.78
N ASP A 248 -7.56 -8.28 -26.03
CA ASP A 248 -7.40 -9.41 -25.12
C ASP A 248 -5.97 -9.35 -24.58
N GLY A 249 -5.81 -9.33 -23.27
CA GLY A 249 -4.52 -9.16 -22.65
C GLY A 249 -4.23 -10.15 -21.54
N ASP A 250 -3.11 -10.84 -21.67
CA ASP A 250 -2.47 -11.56 -20.57
C ASP A 250 -1.25 -10.77 -20.09
N ARG A 251 -1.14 -10.60 -18.78
CA ARG A 251 0.00 -9.92 -18.16
C ARG A 251 0.68 -10.84 -17.17
N ARG A 252 2.00 -10.98 -17.30
CA ARG A 252 2.83 -11.76 -16.38
C ARG A 252 4.03 -10.95 -15.97
N LEU A 253 4.16 -10.69 -14.69
CA LEU A 253 5.28 -9.95 -14.11
C LEU A 253 5.85 -10.75 -12.95
N HIS A 254 7.16 -10.84 -12.89
CA HIS A 254 7.89 -11.50 -11.80
C HIS A 254 9.02 -10.59 -11.36
N ASN A 255 9.23 -10.49 -10.06
CA ASN A 255 10.32 -9.74 -9.47
C ASN A 255 10.91 -10.52 -8.30
N VAL A 256 12.24 -10.55 -8.21
CA VAL A 256 12.99 -11.11 -7.09
C VAL A 256 13.90 -10.05 -6.55
N LYS A 257 13.86 -9.82 -5.24
CA LYS A 257 14.77 -8.92 -4.54
C LYS A 257 15.48 -9.68 -3.44
N LEU A 258 16.80 -9.56 -3.38
CA LEU A 258 17.66 -10.09 -2.33
C LEU A 258 18.35 -8.94 -1.63
N ASP A 259 18.25 -8.86 -0.32
CA ASP A 259 18.90 -7.86 0.52
C ASP A 259 19.70 -8.54 1.62
N TYR A 260 20.94 -8.12 1.79
CA TYR A 260 21.76 -8.52 2.93
C TYR A 260 22.11 -7.27 3.75
N GLN A 261 21.75 -7.29 5.01
CA GLN A 261 22.05 -6.22 5.96
C GLN A 261 23.07 -6.72 6.97
N SER A 262 24.17 -6.00 7.12
CA SER A 262 25.18 -6.22 8.15
C SER A 262 25.48 -4.94 8.91
N SER A 263 25.64 -5.03 10.23
CA SER A 263 26.04 -3.88 11.07
C SER A 263 27.43 -4.17 11.64
N PHE A 264 28.38 -3.33 11.31
CA PHE A 264 29.71 -3.33 11.89
C PHE A 264 29.78 -2.26 12.98
N GLY A 265 30.19 -2.64 14.19
CA GLY A 265 30.52 -1.71 15.27
C GLY A 265 32.02 -1.70 15.49
N LEU A 266 32.66 -0.55 15.30
CA LEU A 266 34.01 -0.29 15.86
C LEU A 266 33.77 0.15 17.31
N THR A 267 34.11 -0.70 18.29
CA THR A 267 34.31 -0.28 19.68
C THR A 267 35.70 0.32 19.76
N ALA A 268 35.76 1.64 19.92
CA ALA A 268 36.97 2.32 20.30
C ALA A 268 37.21 2.18 21.81
#